data_5fc9ea8a935d769f4666a59227df9e9d
#
_entry.id   5fc9ea8a935d769f4666a59227df9e9d
#
_cell.length_a   1.000
_cell.length_b   1.000
_cell.length_c   1.000
_cell.angle_alpha   90.00
_cell.angle_beta   90.00
_cell.angle_gamma   90.00
#
_symmetry.space_group_name_H-M   'P 1'
#
loop_
_entity.id
_entity.type
_entity.pdbx_description
1 polymer ?
#
loop_
_entity_poly.entity_id
_entity_poly.type
_entity_poly.pdbx_seq_one_letter_code
_entity_poly.pdbx_strand_id
1 'polypeptide(L)'
;MKITEHIQKAKGKTLFSFEVIPPKKGNSIEELYKNIDPLMEFQPPFIDVTTSREEYYYIEHKNGLLEKKITRMRPGTLGICAAIQHKYKVDT
;
A
#
# COMPACT_ATOMS: atom_id res chain seq x y z
N MET A 1 17.45 -6.97 0.19
CA MET A 1 17.72 -7.32 1.61
C MET A 1 16.41 -7.69 2.28
N LYS A 2 16.43 -8.68 3.14
CA LYS A 2 15.23 -9.06 3.89
C LYS A 2 14.93 -8.06 4.99
N ILE A 3 13.67 -7.88 5.36
CA ILE A 3 13.26 -6.98 6.43
C ILE A 3 13.97 -7.31 7.75
N THR A 4 14.11 -8.61 8.06
CA THR A 4 14.82 -9.06 9.25
C THR A 4 16.29 -8.63 9.28
N GLU A 5 16.93 -8.54 8.12
CA GLU A 5 18.31 -8.08 8.01
C GLU A 5 18.42 -6.58 8.31
N HIS A 6 17.45 -5.78 7.89
CA HIS A 6 17.38 -4.36 8.26
C HIS A 6 17.28 -4.18 9.77
N ILE A 7 16.42 -4.98 10.41
CA ILE A 7 16.24 -4.93 11.87
C ILE A 7 17.53 -5.31 12.60
N GLN A 8 18.20 -6.36 12.15
CA GLN A 8 19.48 -6.80 12.74
C GLN A 8 20.57 -5.74 12.59
N LYS A 9 20.67 -5.11 11.42
CA LYS A 9 21.65 -4.05 11.17
C LYS A 9 21.45 -2.80 12.02
N ALA A 10 20.22 -2.56 12.48
CA ALA A 10 19.92 -1.40 13.30
C ALA A 10 20.62 -1.45 14.66
N LYS A 11 20.97 -2.63 15.16
CA LYS A 11 21.72 -2.82 16.43
C LYS A 11 21.11 -2.05 17.60
N GLY A 12 19.81 -2.16 17.78
CA GLY A 12 19.10 -1.46 18.85
C GLY A 12 18.74 0.00 18.57
N LYS A 13 19.08 0.55 17.41
CA LYS A 13 18.62 1.87 17.00
C LYS A 13 17.19 1.78 16.49
N THR A 14 16.42 2.86 16.66
CA THR A 14 15.05 2.94 16.14
C THR A 14 15.05 3.02 14.64
N LEU A 15 14.25 2.16 14.00
CA LEU A 15 13.98 2.22 12.58
C LEU A 15 12.58 2.79 12.37
N PHE A 16 12.45 3.62 11.33
CA PHE A 16 11.16 4.14 10.89
C PHE A 16 10.87 3.58 9.50
N SER A 17 9.72 2.94 9.36
CA SER A 17 9.21 2.52 8.07
C SER A 17 7.86 3.17 7.84
N PHE A 18 7.37 3.08 6.61
CA PHE A 18 6.08 3.66 6.23
C PHE A 18 5.20 2.56 5.64
N GLU A 19 3.92 2.65 5.90
CA GLU A 19 2.93 1.79 5.29
C GLU A 19 2.15 2.61 4.26
N VAL A 20 1.95 2.03 3.08
CA VAL A 20 1.18 2.66 2.02
C VAL A 20 0.01 1.78 1.62
N ILE A 21 -1.07 2.43 1.19
CA ILE A 21 -2.27 1.77 0.70
C ILE A 21 -2.26 1.86 -0.82
N PRO A 22 -2.43 0.74 -1.56
CA PRO A 22 -2.54 0.79 -3.01
C PRO A 22 -3.66 1.71 -3.47
N PRO A 23 -3.54 2.38 -4.62
CA PRO A 23 -4.61 3.22 -5.15
C PRO A 23 -5.84 2.40 -5.49
N LYS A 24 -7.00 3.03 -5.52
CA LYS A 24 -8.23 2.37 -5.97
C LYS A 24 -8.11 1.96 -7.43
N LYS A 25 -8.73 0.85 -7.80
CA LYS A 25 -8.77 0.37 -9.16
C LYS A 25 -9.36 1.44 -10.10
N GLY A 26 -8.68 1.70 -11.20
CA GLY A 26 -9.04 2.78 -12.12
C GLY A 26 -8.31 4.09 -11.87
N ASN A 27 -7.68 4.28 -10.71
CA ASN A 27 -6.82 5.42 -10.44
C ASN A 27 -5.38 5.13 -10.89
N SER A 28 -4.62 6.19 -11.14
CA SER A 28 -3.23 6.05 -11.56
C SER A 28 -2.32 5.70 -10.39
N ILE A 29 -1.31 4.86 -10.64
CA ILE A 29 -0.23 4.59 -9.68
C ILE A 29 0.58 5.86 -9.37
N GLU A 30 0.50 6.89 -10.22
CA GLU A 30 1.17 8.17 -10.00
C GLU A 30 0.74 8.85 -8.70
N GLU A 31 -0.51 8.66 -8.26
CA GLU A 31 -0.97 9.16 -6.95
C GLU A 31 -0.18 8.52 -5.81
N LEU A 32 0.05 7.21 -5.89
CA LEU A 32 0.85 6.50 -4.90
C LEU A 32 2.28 7.03 -4.89
N TYR A 33 2.86 7.23 -6.05
CA TYR A 33 4.23 7.75 -6.17
C TYR A 33 4.35 9.15 -5.60
N LYS A 34 3.35 10.02 -5.81
CA LYS A 34 3.33 11.35 -5.20
C LYS A 34 3.35 11.31 -3.69
N ASN A 35 2.75 10.30 -3.08
CA ASN A 35 2.75 10.12 -1.64
C ASN A 35 4.08 9.54 -1.14
N ILE A 36 4.72 8.69 -1.92
CA ILE A 36 6.00 8.06 -1.55
C ILE A 36 7.19 9.00 -1.74
N ASP A 37 7.18 9.80 -2.82
CA ASP A 37 8.31 10.68 -3.15
C ASP A 37 8.82 11.48 -1.94
N PRO A 38 7.98 12.20 -1.17
CA PRO A 38 8.48 12.96 -0.02
C PRO A 38 8.96 12.06 1.13
N LEU A 39 8.46 10.83 1.24
CA LEU A 39 8.89 9.91 2.29
C LEU A 39 10.31 9.39 2.07
N MET A 40 10.77 9.39 0.82
CA MET A 40 12.11 8.91 0.50
C MET A 40 13.22 9.82 1.04
N GLU A 41 12.92 11.07 1.40
CA GLU A 41 13.86 11.95 2.09
C GLU A 41 14.34 11.34 3.42
N PHE A 42 13.49 10.57 4.08
CA PHE A 42 13.81 9.94 5.36
C PHE A 42 14.58 8.63 5.22
N GLN A 43 14.88 8.22 3.98
CA GLN A 43 15.62 6.99 3.68
C GLN A 43 15.07 5.77 4.46
N PRO A 44 13.77 5.45 4.31
CA PRO A 44 13.22 4.30 5.04
C PRO A 44 13.93 3.01 4.61
N PRO A 45 14.21 2.10 5.54
CA PRO A 45 14.84 0.82 5.19
C PRO A 45 13.93 -0.07 4.37
N PHE A 46 12.63 0.05 4.57
CA PHE A 46 11.60 -0.68 3.82
C PHE A 46 10.27 0.06 3.87
N ILE A 47 9.38 -0.31 2.97
CA ILE A 47 8.02 0.22 2.91
C ILE A 47 7.05 -0.95 2.93
N ASP A 48 6.05 -0.88 3.81
CA ASP A 48 4.98 -1.88 3.88
C ASP A 48 3.84 -1.50 2.95
N VAL A 49 3.27 -2.49 2.30
CA VAL A 49 2.11 -2.30 1.43
C VAL A 49 0.92 -3.07 2.01
N THR A 50 -0.16 -2.36 2.30
CA THR A 50 -1.36 -2.95 2.85
C THR A 50 -1.99 -3.94 1.86
N THR A 51 -2.38 -5.12 2.36
CA THR A 51 -3.14 -6.08 1.57
C THR A 51 -4.54 -5.55 1.31
N SER A 52 -4.95 -5.61 0.04
CA SER A 52 -6.29 -5.18 -0.34
C SER A 52 -7.35 -6.08 0.27
N ARG A 53 -8.34 -5.48 0.89
CA ARG A 53 -9.55 -6.17 1.38
C ARG A 53 -10.69 -5.87 0.43
N GLU A 54 -11.70 -6.74 0.44
CA GLU A 54 -12.96 -6.47 -0.22
C GLU A 54 -13.63 -5.27 0.43
N GLU A 55 -14.06 -4.32 -0.36
CA GLU A 55 -14.81 -3.16 0.10
C GLU A 55 -16.28 -3.34 -0.20
N TYR A 56 -17.13 -2.90 0.73
CA TYR A 56 -18.58 -3.04 0.62
C TYR A 56 -19.23 -1.69 0.47
N TYR A 57 -20.34 -1.66 -0.28
CA TYR A 57 -21.24 -0.52 -0.27
C TYR A 57 -22.69 -1.01 -0.39
N TYR A 58 -23.60 -0.18 0.03
CA TYR A 58 -25.02 -0.51 0.05
C TYR A 58 -25.77 0.40 -0.94
N ILE A 59 -26.66 -0.22 -1.69
CA ILE A 59 -27.59 0.51 -2.58
C ILE A 59 -28.98 0.41 -1.96
N GLU A 60 -29.62 1.56 -1.72
CA GLU A 60 -31.00 1.60 -1.26
C GLU A 60 -31.94 1.53 -2.45
N HIS A 61 -32.83 0.55 -2.42
CA HIS A 61 -33.86 0.37 -3.45
C HIS A 61 -35.16 1.04 -3.02
N LYS A 62 -36.06 1.32 -4.01
CA LYS A 62 -37.34 2.00 -3.79
C LYS A 62 -38.28 1.27 -2.81
N ASN A 63 -38.12 -0.04 -2.64
CA ASN A 63 -38.88 -0.86 -1.73
C ASN A 63 -38.34 -0.84 -0.29
N GLY A 64 -37.34 0.00 0.00
CA GLY A 64 -36.72 0.11 1.32
C GLY A 64 -35.68 -0.96 1.61
N LEU A 65 -35.40 -1.87 0.69
CA LEU A 65 -34.37 -2.89 0.84
C LEU A 65 -32.99 -2.32 0.49
N LEU A 66 -31.97 -2.77 1.22
CA LEU A 66 -30.57 -2.45 0.96
C LEU A 66 -29.90 -3.62 0.24
N GLU A 67 -29.22 -3.33 -0.84
CA GLU A 67 -28.38 -4.30 -1.55
C GLU A 67 -26.93 -4.09 -1.17
N LYS A 68 -26.28 -5.14 -0.65
CA LYS A 68 -24.86 -5.13 -0.33
C LYS A 68 -24.08 -5.55 -1.56
N LYS A 69 -23.22 -4.66 -2.04
CA LYS A 69 -22.30 -4.96 -3.16
C LYS A 69 -20.87 -5.04 -2.64
N ILE A 70 -20.15 -6.03 -3.14
CA ILE A 70 -18.73 -6.27 -2.83
C ILE A 70 -17.93 -5.94 -4.07
N THR A 71 -16.92 -5.09 -3.91
CA THR A 71 -16.02 -4.76 -5.02
C THR A 71 -14.57 -4.89 -4.58
N ARG A 72 -13.72 -5.37 -5.50
CA ARG A 72 -12.28 -5.30 -5.36
C ARG A 72 -11.81 -4.02 -6.03
N MET A 73 -11.61 -2.99 -5.23
CA MET A 73 -11.31 -1.65 -5.73
C MET A 73 -9.81 -1.35 -5.84
N ARG A 74 -8.95 -2.28 -5.41
CA ARG A 74 -7.51 -2.04 -5.38
C ARG A 74 -6.74 -3.12 -6.13
N PRO A 75 -5.60 -2.77 -6.75
CA PRO A 75 -4.73 -3.74 -7.42
C PRO A 75 -4.08 -4.69 -6.43
N GLY A 76 -3.49 -5.77 -6.94
CA GLY A 76 -2.81 -6.76 -6.12
C GLY A 76 -1.56 -6.20 -5.43
N THR A 77 -1.37 -6.57 -4.17
CA THR A 77 -0.26 -6.09 -3.33
C THR A 77 1.11 -6.43 -3.92
N LEU A 78 1.28 -7.63 -4.48
CA LEU A 78 2.57 -8.05 -5.05
C LEU A 78 3.01 -7.16 -6.22
N GLY A 79 2.09 -6.80 -7.10
CA GLY A 79 2.39 -5.90 -8.21
C GLY A 79 2.84 -4.53 -7.74
N ILE A 80 2.19 -4.00 -6.72
CA ILE A 80 2.55 -2.70 -6.13
C ILE A 80 3.92 -2.77 -5.44
N CYS A 81 4.20 -3.83 -4.69
CA CYS A 81 5.52 -4.05 -4.09
C CYS A 81 6.62 -4.06 -5.16
N ALA A 82 6.41 -4.79 -6.24
CA ALA A 82 7.37 -4.85 -7.33
C ALA A 82 7.61 -3.48 -7.98
N ALA A 83 6.54 -2.69 -8.17
CA ALA A 83 6.64 -1.35 -8.74
C ALA A 83 7.44 -0.40 -7.83
N ILE A 84 7.20 -0.44 -6.53
CA ILE A 84 7.92 0.37 -5.55
C ILE A 84 9.39 0.00 -5.49
N GLN A 85 9.70 -1.29 -5.42
CA GLN A 85 11.09 -1.75 -5.44
C GLN A 85 11.83 -1.33 -6.70
N HIS A 86 11.15 -1.43 -7.84
CA HIS A 86 11.73 -1.06 -9.12
C HIS A 86 12.02 0.44 -9.21
N LYS A 87 11.05 1.27 -8.81
CA LYS A 87 11.17 2.73 -8.92
C LYS A 87 12.10 3.34 -7.88
N TYR A 88 11.98 2.95 -6.63
CA TYR A 88 12.67 3.60 -5.52
C TYR A 88 13.88 2.83 -5.00
N LYS A 89 14.06 1.59 -5.44
CA LYS A 89 15.14 0.71 -4.96
C LYS A 89 15.09 0.52 -3.44
N VAL A 90 13.88 0.50 -2.87
CA VAL A 90 13.62 0.26 -1.46
C VAL A 90 12.95 -1.11 -1.31
N ASP A 91 13.26 -1.81 -0.24
CA ASP A 91 12.64 -3.11 0.05
C ASP A 91 11.19 -2.96 0.49
N THR A 92 10.38 -3.92 0.13
CA THR A 92 8.95 -3.91 0.45
C THR A 92 8.50 -5.22 1.08
#